data_08c328919cf1cb46f7092d3eba4fa94a
#
_entry.id   08c328919cf1cb46f7092d3eba4fa94a
#
_cell.length_a   1.000
_cell.length_b   1.000
_cell.length_c   1.000
_cell.angle_alpha   90.00
_cell.angle_beta   90.00
_cell.angle_gamma   90.00
#
_symmetry.space_group_name_H-M   'P 1'
#
loop_
_entity.id
_entity.type
_entity.pdbx_description
1 polymer ?
#
loop_
_entity_poly.entity_id
_entity_poly.type
_entity_poly.pdbx_seq_one_letter_code
_entity_poly.pdbx_strand_id
1 'polypeptide(L)'
;MLKPTFIAHRGYAASFPENTLIALEAAREAGAEYIEVDVQLSKDLVPVLFHDRDLQRLCQQQGVIHDYTFDELKTFNVTDVEKFSDIYIANKIASLQEFIDYLKVNSGLKAFIELKRLMIDHFGEKKVLEIVLPMFSGMEQQICFISYNQSVLKKIHGSSQFATGIVVDKWSEYNTNTGWESEWLFCSVEGLPENNKALAIKPKLAVFEVGNIGLAKHLLAKGICHLETFRIKEMLQAFSKGGTGTKT
;
A
#
# COMPACT_ATOMS: atom_id res chain seq x y z
N MET A 1 22.28 -11.14 10.58
CA MET A 1 20.86 -11.28 10.20
C MET A 1 20.49 -10.18 9.22
N LEU A 2 19.68 -10.47 8.20
CA LEU A 2 19.14 -9.45 7.31
C LEU A 2 18.31 -8.45 8.12
N LYS A 3 18.49 -7.15 7.85
CA LYS A 3 17.67 -6.10 8.48
C LYS A 3 16.32 -6.06 7.75
N PRO A 4 15.18 -6.16 8.44
CA PRO A 4 13.88 -6.01 7.79
C PRO A 4 13.65 -4.57 7.36
N THR A 5 12.97 -4.42 6.22
CA THR A 5 12.31 -3.20 5.80
C THR A 5 10.82 -3.39 5.98
N PHE A 6 10.20 -2.60 6.83
CA PHE A 6 8.75 -2.65 7.05
C PHE A 6 8.06 -1.60 6.20
N ILE A 7 6.96 -2.01 5.55
CA ILE A 7 6.06 -1.16 4.78
C ILE A 7 4.77 -1.00 5.59
N ALA A 8 4.39 0.24 5.86
CA ALA A 8 3.17 0.53 6.60
C ALA A 8 1.95 0.40 5.66
N HIS A 9 1.23 -0.73 5.76
CA HIS A 9 0.07 -1.09 4.94
C HIS A 9 -1.10 -0.16 5.28
N ARG A 10 -1.46 0.72 4.36
CA ARG A 10 -2.48 1.78 4.51
C ARG A 10 -2.21 2.70 5.70
N GLY A 11 -0.91 2.92 6.00
CA GLY A 11 -0.46 3.62 7.19
C GLY A 11 -0.39 2.72 8.44
N TYR A 12 -0.53 3.29 9.65
CA TYR A 12 -0.58 2.51 10.89
C TYR A 12 -2.01 2.02 11.16
N ALA A 13 -2.50 1.19 10.26
CA ALA A 13 -3.90 0.77 10.23
C ALA A 13 -4.30 -0.14 11.42
N ALA A 14 -3.36 -0.70 12.19
CA ALA A 14 -3.69 -1.41 13.43
C ALA A 14 -4.28 -0.51 14.52
N SER A 15 -3.97 0.80 14.51
CA SER A 15 -4.37 1.75 15.55
C SER A 15 -5.15 2.96 15.05
N PHE A 16 -5.20 3.17 13.74
CA PHE A 16 -5.88 4.31 13.10
C PHE A 16 -6.69 3.84 11.88
N PRO A 17 -7.74 4.55 11.47
CA PRO A 17 -8.47 4.21 10.24
C PRO A 17 -7.53 4.20 9.03
N GLU A 18 -7.55 3.11 8.29
CA GLU A 18 -6.68 2.88 7.13
C GLU A 18 -6.87 3.93 6.03
N ASN A 19 -5.85 4.17 5.22
CA ASN A 19 -5.86 5.12 4.10
C ASN A 19 -6.25 6.56 4.50
N THR A 20 -6.00 6.96 5.75
CA THR A 20 -6.22 8.32 6.25
C THR A 20 -4.91 9.02 6.55
N LEU A 21 -4.88 10.36 6.44
CA LEU A 21 -3.67 11.14 6.75
C LEU A 21 -3.20 10.93 8.20
N ILE A 22 -4.11 10.69 9.14
CA ILE A 22 -3.73 10.40 10.54
C ILE A 22 -3.01 9.06 10.67
N ALA A 23 -3.44 8.03 9.91
CA ALA A 23 -2.77 6.72 9.92
C ALA A 23 -1.37 6.80 9.27
N LEU A 24 -1.22 7.60 8.22
CA LEU A 24 0.05 7.84 7.53
C LEU A 24 1.02 8.61 8.43
N GLU A 25 0.54 9.66 9.10
CA GLU A 25 1.37 10.43 10.04
C GLU A 25 1.80 9.57 11.24
N ALA A 26 0.90 8.78 11.82
CA ALA A 26 1.24 7.87 12.90
C ALA A 26 2.27 6.80 12.47
N ALA A 27 2.23 6.34 11.21
CA ALA A 27 3.24 5.44 10.66
C ALA A 27 4.61 6.13 10.54
N ARG A 28 4.65 7.37 10.01
CA ARG A 28 5.86 8.19 9.92
C ARG A 28 6.48 8.46 11.30
N GLU A 29 5.65 8.86 12.26
CA GLU A 29 6.11 9.11 13.65
C GLU A 29 6.64 7.84 14.32
N ALA A 30 6.11 6.66 13.96
CA ALA A 30 6.65 5.38 14.41
C ALA A 30 8.00 5.03 13.77
N GLY A 31 8.45 5.77 12.75
CA GLY A 31 9.71 5.58 12.04
C GLY A 31 9.60 4.79 10.74
N ALA A 32 8.41 4.69 10.13
CA ALA A 32 8.26 4.08 8.82
C ALA A 32 9.00 4.88 7.74
N GLU A 33 9.79 4.18 6.93
CA GLU A 33 10.45 4.73 5.74
C GLU A 33 9.61 4.47 4.46
N TYR A 34 8.73 3.46 4.53
CA TYR A 34 7.86 3.04 3.43
C TYR A 34 6.42 2.99 3.91
N ILE A 35 5.54 3.56 3.11
CA ILE A 35 4.10 3.51 3.30
C ILE A 35 3.43 2.95 2.05
N GLU A 36 2.28 2.36 2.21
CA GLU A 36 1.46 1.90 1.11
C GLU A 36 0.07 2.51 1.24
N VAL A 37 -0.56 2.85 0.10
CA VAL A 37 -1.92 3.38 0.02
C VAL A 37 -2.66 2.86 -1.21
N ASP A 38 -3.97 2.70 -1.09
CA ASP A 38 -4.88 2.28 -2.14
C ASP A 38 -5.55 3.48 -2.81
N VAL A 39 -5.57 3.53 -4.15
CA VAL A 39 -6.18 4.63 -4.91
C VAL A 39 -7.38 4.14 -5.70
N GLN A 40 -8.49 4.87 -5.58
CA GLN A 40 -9.69 4.75 -6.40
C GLN A 40 -10.09 6.12 -6.97
N LEU A 41 -11.03 6.16 -7.92
CA LEU A 41 -11.60 7.40 -8.49
C LEU A 41 -13.06 7.57 -8.06
N SER A 42 -13.40 8.78 -7.66
CA SER A 42 -14.78 9.21 -7.47
C SER A 42 -15.55 9.30 -8.79
N LYS A 43 -16.86 9.48 -8.73
CA LYS A 43 -17.75 9.67 -9.89
C LYS A 43 -17.33 10.82 -10.80
N ASP A 44 -16.86 11.90 -10.21
CA ASP A 44 -16.32 13.08 -10.89
C ASP A 44 -14.82 13.03 -11.15
N LEU A 45 -14.24 11.81 -11.10
CA LEU A 45 -12.86 11.49 -11.48
C LEU A 45 -11.80 12.11 -10.56
N VAL A 46 -12.12 12.42 -9.32
CA VAL A 46 -11.12 12.84 -8.32
C VAL A 46 -10.51 11.58 -7.69
N PRO A 47 -9.17 11.41 -7.73
CA PRO A 47 -8.52 10.29 -7.06
C PRO A 47 -8.57 10.44 -5.54
N VAL A 48 -8.93 9.34 -4.85
CA VAL A 48 -9.07 9.27 -3.39
C VAL A 48 -8.35 8.05 -2.83
N LEU A 49 -8.04 8.09 -1.54
CA LEU A 49 -7.44 6.94 -0.83
C LEU A 49 -8.56 6.06 -0.25
N PHE A 50 -8.71 4.85 -0.77
CA PHE A 50 -9.72 3.91 -0.28
C PHE A 50 -9.46 2.49 -0.77
N HIS A 51 -9.51 1.50 0.13
CA HIS A 51 -9.24 0.10 -0.22
C HIS A 51 -10.47 -0.65 -0.73
N ASP A 52 -11.53 -0.66 0.06
CA ASP A 52 -12.64 -1.59 -0.12
C ASP A 52 -13.40 -1.39 -1.42
N ARG A 53 -14.10 -2.44 -1.83
CA ARG A 53 -15.02 -2.38 -2.95
C ARG A 53 -16.18 -1.46 -2.67
N ASP A 54 -16.70 -1.47 -1.43
CA ASP A 54 -17.83 -0.68 -1.00
C ASP A 54 -17.50 0.18 0.23
N LEU A 55 -18.41 1.08 0.56
CA LEU A 55 -18.25 2.05 1.64
C LEU A 55 -18.73 1.53 3.00
N GLN A 56 -19.24 0.29 3.08
CA GLN A 56 -19.96 -0.19 4.26
C GLN A 56 -19.07 -0.30 5.50
N ARG A 57 -17.91 -0.96 5.39
CA ARG A 57 -17.04 -1.23 6.54
C ARG A 57 -16.48 0.05 7.16
N LEU A 58 -15.92 0.92 6.32
CA LEU A 58 -15.20 2.12 6.80
C LEU A 58 -16.11 3.33 7.01
N CYS A 59 -17.16 3.47 6.20
CA CYS A 59 -17.99 4.67 6.19
C CYS A 59 -19.44 4.43 6.64
N GLN A 60 -19.86 3.18 6.82
CA GLN A 60 -21.25 2.80 7.11
C GLN A 60 -22.26 3.35 6.08
N GLN A 61 -21.80 3.46 4.83
CA GLN A 61 -22.59 3.92 3.70
C GLN A 61 -22.78 2.79 2.68
N GLN A 62 -23.87 2.86 1.92
CA GLN A 62 -24.08 1.96 0.78
C GLN A 62 -23.30 2.45 -0.45
N GLY A 63 -23.17 1.60 -1.46
CA GLY A 63 -22.53 1.94 -2.73
C GLY A 63 -21.01 1.84 -2.70
N VAL A 64 -20.39 2.29 -3.78
CA VAL A 64 -18.95 2.24 -4.02
C VAL A 64 -18.41 3.65 -4.27
N ILE A 65 -17.09 3.83 -4.26
CA ILE A 65 -16.45 5.14 -4.41
C ILE A 65 -16.92 5.87 -5.67
N HIS A 66 -17.02 5.20 -6.80
CA HIS A 66 -17.38 5.82 -8.08
C HIS A 66 -18.89 6.06 -8.27
N ASP A 67 -19.73 5.76 -7.28
CA ASP A 67 -21.14 6.19 -7.26
C ASP A 67 -21.29 7.64 -6.80
N TYR A 68 -20.30 8.20 -6.10
CA TYR A 68 -20.33 9.50 -5.43
C TYR A 68 -19.29 10.46 -6.01
N THR A 69 -19.65 11.75 -6.05
CA THR A 69 -18.69 12.83 -6.29
C THR A 69 -17.75 12.98 -5.09
N PHE A 70 -16.59 13.61 -5.28
CA PHE A 70 -15.67 13.83 -4.17
C PHE A 70 -16.28 14.72 -3.07
N ASP A 71 -17.10 15.70 -3.43
CA ASP A 71 -17.79 16.52 -2.45
C ASP A 71 -18.78 15.73 -1.59
N GLU A 72 -19.47 14.72 -2.15
CA GLU A 72 -20.29 13.79 -1.39
C GLU A 72 -19.42 12.88 -0.50
N LEU A 73 -18.31 12.30 -1.04
CA LEU A 73 -17.40 11.46 -0.29
C LEU A 73 -16.78 12.16 0.93
N LYS A 74 -16.47 13.45 0.83
CA LYS A 74 -15.98 14.25 1.97
C LYS A 74 -16.98 14.39 3.12
N THR A 75 -18.24 14.15 2.89
CA THR A 75 -19.23 14.15 3.97
C THR A 75 -19.18 12.90 4.82
N PHE A 76 -18.70 11.77 4.28
CA PHE A 76 -18.64 10.49 4.98
C PHE A 76 -17.49 10.46 5.98
N ASN A 77 -17.73 9.87 7.14
CA ASN A 77 -16.68 9.63 8.12
C ASN A 77 -15.99 8.29 7.82
N VAL A 78 -14.67 8.24 7.98
CA VAL A 78 -13.87 7.03 7.85
C VAL A 78 -13.42 6.61 9.24
N THR A 79 -14.02 5.55 9.79
CA THR A 79 -13.68 5.16 11.17
C THR A 79 -13.44 3.67 11.38
N ASP A 80 -14.02 2.76 10.60
CA ASP A 80 -14.04 1.33 10.92
C ASP A 80 -14.61 1.11 12.35
N VAL A 81 -15.92 1.29 12.49
CA VAL A 81 -16.62 1.31 13.79
C VAL A 81 -16.46 0.00 14.57
N GLU A 82 -16.36 -1.14 13.87
CA GLU A 82 -16.13 -2.45 14.51
C GLU A 82 -14.78 -2.49 15.23
N LYS A 83 -13.78 -1.81 14.69
CA LYS A 83 -12.42 -1.80 15.22
C LYS A 83 -12.15 -0.67 16.21
N PHE A 84 -12.69 0.52 15.96
CA PHE A 84 -12.32 1.72 16.70
C PHE A 84 -13.48 2.39 17.42
N SER A 85 -14.71 1.85 17.33
CA SER A 85 -15.91 2.53 17.82
C SER A 85 -16.00 3.97 17.26
N ASP A 86 -16.35 4.95 18.05
CA ASP A 86 -16.52 6.35 17.62
C ASP A 86 -15.27 7.22 17.78
N ILE A 87 -14.11 6.63 18.10
CA ILE A 87 -12.88 7.39 18.43
C ILE A 87 -12.42 8.28 17.26
N TYR A 88 -12.62 7.84 16.02
CA TYR A 88 -12.12 8.52 14.81
C TYR A 88 -13.23 9.09 13.91
N ILE A 89 -14.40 9.38 14.47
CA ILE A 89 -15.60 9.80 13.72
C ILE A 89 -15.39 11.06 12.84
N ALA A 90 -14.38 11.87 13.12
CA ALA A 90 -14.07 13.09 12.36
C ALA A 90 -13.18 12.88 11.13
N ASN A 91 -12.61 11.67 10.93
CA ASN A 91 -11.76 11.45 9.77
C ASN A 91 -12.59 11.34 8.49
N LYS A 92 -12.01 11.80 7.39
CA LYS A 92 -12.66 11.84 6.07
C LYS A 92 -11.85 11.04 5.05
N ILE A 93 -12.51 10.68 3.95
CA ILE A 93 -11.82 10.11 2.79
C ILE A 93 -10.85 11.18 2.27
N ALA A 94 -9.56 10.86 2.28
CA ALA A 94 -8.53 11.75 1.77
C ALA A 94 -8.46 11.70 0.24
N SER A 95 -8.26 12.85 -0.40
CA SER A 95 -7.90 12.89 -1.81
C SER A 95 -6.44 12.48 -2.02
N LEU A 96 -6.13 12.00 -3.24
CA LEU A 96 -4.75 11.76 -3.65
C LEU A 96 -3.91 13.04 -3.63
N GLN A 97 -4.52 14.21 -3.89
CA GLN A 97 -3.82 15.49 -3.81
C GLN A 97 -3.35 15.82 -2.39
N GLU A 98 -4.20 15.61 -1.38
CA GLU A 98 -3.83 15.80 0.03
C GLU A 98 -2.68 14.85 0.43
N PHE A 99 -2.69 13.63 -0.06
CA PHE A 99 -1.60 12.68 0.14
C PHE A 99 -0.30 13.11 -0.56
N ILE A 100 -0.38 13.58 -1.79
CA ILE A 100 0.79 14.09 -2.52
C ILE A 100 1.40 15.31 -1.79
N ASP A 101 0.58 16.22 -1.30
CA ASP A 101 1.03 17.38 -0.54
C ASP A 101 1.68 16.94 0.78
N TYR A 102 1.13 15.94 1.45
CA TYR A 102 1.73 15.29 2.60
C TYR A 102 3.11 14.68 2.28
N LEU A 103 3.25 13.96 1.15
CA LEU A 103 4.54 13.37 0.74
C LEU A 103 5.60 14.43 0.40
N LYS A 104 5.21 15.54 -0.24
CA LYS A 104 6.15 16.64 -0.55
C LYS A 104 6.78 17.24 0.69
N VAL A 105 6.02 17.35 1.77
CA VAL A 105 6.53 17.85 3.07
C VAL A 105 7.39 16.79 3.76
N ASN A 106 7.12 15.51 3.51
CA ASN A 106 7.80 14.36 4.10
C ASN A 106 8.65 13.62 3.05
N SER A 107 9.57 14.32 2.40
CA SER A 107 10.36 13.83 1.25
C SER A 107 11.24 12.60 1.53
N GLY A 108 11.47 12.24 2.80
CA GLY A 108 12.15 11.00 3.20
C GLY A 108 11.28 9.74 3.11
N LEU A 109 9.94 9.87 3.03
CA LEU A 109 9.04 8.73 2.86
C LEU A 109 9.05 8.26 1.42
N LYS A 110 8.98 6.95 1.23
CA LYS A 110 8.71 6.30 -0.06
C LYS A 110 7.32 5.69 -0.02
N ALA A 111 6.58 5.77 -1.13
CA ALA A 111 5.21 5.30 -1.17
C ALA A 111 4.98 4.27 -2.28
N PHE A 112 4.29 3.21 -1.92
CA PHE A 112 3.65 2.28 -2.85
C PHE A 112 2.21 2.74 -3.06
N ILE A 113 1.81 2.92 -4.33
CA ILE A 113 0.49 3.41 -4.73
C ILE A 113 -0.23 2.28 -5.44
N GLU A 114 -1.17 1.62 -4.73
CA GLU A 114 -1.97 0.57 -5.36
C GLU A 114 -3.07 1.17 -6.22
N LEU A 115 -3.02 0.90 -7.53
CA LEU A 115 -4.12 1.20 -8.44
C LEU A 115 -5.13 0.06 -8.37
N LYS A 116 -6.28 0.32 -7.74
CA LYS A 116 -7.32 -0.71 -7.49
C LYS A 116 -7.97 -1.20 -8.78
N ARG A 117 -8.14 -2.53 -8.89
CA ARG A 117 -8.80 -3.16 -10.05
C ARG A 117 -10.19 -2.63 -10.29
N LEU A 118 -10.97 -2.42 -9.23
CA LEU A 118 -12.35 -1.90 -9.34
C LEU A 118 -12.40 -0.58 -10.11
N MET A 119 -11.49 0.35 -9.81
CA MET A 119 -11.33 1.62 -10.51
C MET A 119 -10.95 1.40 -11.99
N ILE A 120 -9.96 0.52 -12.23
CA ILE A 120 -9.48 0.24 -13.58
C ILE A 120 -10.57 -0.41 -14.43
N ASP A 121 -11.30 -1.37 -13.87
CA ASP A 121 -12.38 -2.08 -14.56
C ASP A 121 -13.56 -1.14 -14.90
N HIS A 122 -13.83 -0.14 -14.04
CA HIS A 122 -14.92 0.82 -14.26
C HIS A 122 -14.56 1.91 -15.27
N PHE A 123 -13.39 2.57 -15.10
CA PHE A 123 -13.01 3.75 -15.89
C PHE A 123 -12.09 3.43 -17.09
N GLY A 124 -11.51 2.25 -17.13
CA GLY A 124 -10.52 1.82 -18.11
C GLY A 124 -9.10 2.32 -17.80
N GLU A 125 -8.10 1.51 -18.15
CA GLU A 125 -6.69 1.76 -17.86
C GLU A 125 -6.19 3.11 -18.37
N LYS A 126 -6.57 3.48 -19.63
CA LYS A 126 -6.14 4.75 -20.24
C LYS A 126 -6.57 5.95 -19.41
N LYS A 127 -7.86 5.98 -19.03
CA LYS A 127 -8.42 7.10 -18.28
C LYS A 127 -7.79 7.23 -16.90
N VAL A 128 -7.61 6.10 -16.20
CA VAL A 128 -6.95 6.06 -14.90
C VAL A 128 -5.53 6.63 -14.98
N LEU A 129 -4.74 6.18 -15.96
CA LEU A 129 -3.36 6.63 -16.13
C LEU A 129 -3.26 8.11 -16.51
N GLU A 130 -4.14 8.60 -17.40
CA GLU A 130 -4.20 10.03 -17.78
C GLU A 130 -4.49 10.95 -16.58
N ILE A 131 -5.22 10.46 -15.57
CA ILE A 131 -5.56 11.23 -14.37
C ILE A 131 -4.46 11.11 -13.31
N VAL A 132 -4.03 9.88 -13.00
CA VAL A 132 -3.21 9.63 -11.80
C VAL A 132 -1.73 9.92 -12.04
N LEU A 133 -1.14 9.49 -13.18
CA LEU A 133 0.31 9.62 -13.38
C LEU A 133 0.81 11.07 -13.35
N PRO A 134 0.15 12.04 -14.02
CA PRO A 134 0.64 13.42 -14.03
C PRO A 134 0.69 14.07 -12.64
N MET A 135 -0.13 13.60 -11.69
CA MET A 135 -0.15 14.13 -10.32
C MET A 135 1.16 13.90 -9.58
N PHE A 136 1.91 12.85 -9.93
CA PHE A 136 3.19 12.48 -9.31
C PHE A 136 4.43 12.97 -10.07
N SER A 137 4.27 13.85 -11.05
CA SER A 137 5.39 14.38 -11.85
C SER A 137 6.49 14.97 -10.95
N GLY A 138 7.73 14.52 -11.16
CA GLY A 138 8.89 14.92 -10.35
C GLY A 138 9.06 14.13 -9.04
N MET A 139 8.25 13.09 -8.83
CA MET A 139 8.31 12.24 -7.62
C MET A 139 8.75 10.80 -7.94
N GLU A 140 9.38 10.56 -9.09
CA GLU A 140 9.71 9.21 -9.61
C GLU A 140 10.62 8.41 -8.64
N GLN A 141 11.45 9.09 -7.86
CA GLN A 141 12.35 8.45 -6.88
C GLN A 141 11.65 8.10 -5.56
N GLN A 142 10.46 8.63 -5.34
CA GLN A 142 9.69 8.47 -4.10
C GLN A 142 8.52 7.49 -4.26
N ILE A 143 8.06 7.27 -5.49
CA ILE A 143 6.82 6.54 -5.81
C ILE A 143 7.11 5.23 -6.54
N CYS A 144 6.39 4.19 -6.13
CA CYS A 144 6.27 2.93 -6.87
C CYS A 144 4.78 2.61 -7.06
N PHE A 145 4.33 2.48 -8.30
CA PHE A 145 2.96 2.02 -8.57
C PHE A 145 2.86 0.51 -8.46
N ILE A 146 1.87 0.05 -7.72
CA ILE A 146 1.58 -1.38 -7.58
C ILE A 146 0.14 -1.69 -8.00
N SER A 147 -0.12 -2.89 -8.47
CA SER A 147 -1.48 -3.34 -8.85
C SER A 147 -1.53 -4.84 -9.09
N TYR A 148 -2.71 -5.41 -8.90
CA TYR A 148 -3.07 -6.74 -9.43
C TYR A 148 -3.26 -6.73 -10.96
N ASN A 149 -3.49 -5.55 -11.58
CA ASN A 149 -3.63 -5.40 -13.02
C ASN A 149 -2.25 -5.20 -13.67
N GLN A 150 -1.66 -6.29 -14.18
CA GLN A 150 -0.35 -6.25 -14.82
C GLN A 150 -0.32 -5.43 -16.11
N SER A 151 -1.47 -5.29 -16.82
CA SER A 151 -1.55 -4.51 -18.05
C SER A 151 -1.33 -3.02 -17.79
N VAL A 152 -1.95 -2.47 -16.73
CA VAL A 152 -1.75 -1.07 -16.35
C VAL A 152 -0.30 -0.80 -15.93
N LEU A 153 0.32 -1.72 -15.19
CA LEU A 153 1.73 -1.60 -14.78
C LEU A 153 2.69 -1.64 -15.96
N LYS A 154 2.44 -2.51 -16.94
CA LYS A 154 3.23 -2.56 -18.19
C LYS A 154 3.16 -1.23 -18.95
N LYS A 155 2.01 -0.57 -18.97
CA LYS A 155 1.86 0.76 -19.59
C LYS A 155 2.64 1.82 -18.83
N ILE A 156 2.59 1.82 -17.48
CA ILE A 156 3.38 2.73 -16.64
C ILE A 156 4.87 2.54 -16.93
N HIS A 157 5.36 1.31 -16.87
CA HIS A 157 6.77 0.97 -17.14
C HIS A 157 7.22 1.42 -18.54
N GLY A 158 6.37 1.28 -19.56
CA GLY A 158 6.70 1.66 -20.94
C GLY A 158 6.58 3.16 -21.25
N SER A 159 5.92 3.96 -20.40
CA SER A 159 5.61 5.36 -20.68
C SER A 159 6.13 6.34 -19.63
N SER A 160 6.75 5.87 -18.55
CA SER A 160 7.23 6.72 -17.45
C SER A 160 8.52 6.16 -16.84
N GLN A 161 9.08 6.88 -15.86
CA GLN A 161 10.24 6.46 -15.07
C GLN A 161 9.85 5.98 -13.67
N PHE A 162 8.55 5.79 -13.40
CA PHE A 162 8.10 5.26 -12.13
C PHE A 162 8.45 3.78 -11.98
N ALA A 163 8.92 3.41 -10.81
CA ALA A 163 9.03 2.02 -10.39
C ALA A 163 7.65 1.35 -10.39
N THR A 164 7.61 0.05 -10.68
CA THR A 164 6.38 -0.73 -10.69
C THR A 164 6.49 -2.00 -9.88
N GLY A 165 5.38 -2.45 -9.31
CA GLY A 165 5.30 -3.69 -8.54
C GLY A 165 4.03 -4.48 -8.84
N ILE A 166 4.20 -5.75 -9.18
CA ILE A 166 3.07 -6.68 -9.39
C ILE A 166 2.57 -7.13 -8.02
N VAL A 167 1.25 -7.13 -7.83
CA VAL A 167 0.60 -7.69 -6.64
C VAL A 167 -0.08 -9.00 -7.03
N VAL A 168 0.11 -10.04 -6.23
CA VAL A 168 -0.53 -11.36 -6.39
C VAL A 168 -0.98 -11.91 -5.04
N ASP A 169 -2.11 -12.62 -5.01
CA ASP A 169 -2.54 -13.35 -3.83
C ASP A 169 -1.78 -14.67 -3.69
N LYS A 170 -1.47 -15.31 -4.81
CA LYS A 170 -0.75 -16.59 -4.85
C LYS A 170 0.48 -16.50 -5.72
N TRP A 171 1.57 -17.09 -5.28
CA TRP A 171 2.81 -17.18 -6.03
C TRP A 171 2.64 -17.72 -7.46
N SER A 172 1.71 -18.65 -7.65
CA SER A 172 1.41 -19.25 -8.96
C SER A 172 0.85 -18.27 -9.98
N GLU A 173 0.35 -17.11 -9.55
CA GLU A 173 -0.17 -16.05 -10.41
C GLU A 173 0.95 -15.16 -10.97
N TYR A 174 2.15 -15.21 -10.37
CA TYR A 174 3.30 -14.50 -10.88
C TYR A 174 3.90 -15.21 -12.10
N ASN A 175 3.84 -14.54 -13.25
CA ASN A 175 4.39 -15.04 -14.50
C ASN A 175 5.64 -14.24 -14.89
N THR A 176 6.78 -14.94 -15.03
CA THR A 176 8.06 -14.35 -15.43
C THR A 176 8.17 -14.08 -16.93
N ASN A 177 7.26 -14.62 -17.76
CA ASN A 177 7.30 -14.54 -19.22
C ASN A 177 6.44 -13.42 -19.81
N THR A 178 6.28 -12.30 -19.09
CA THR A 178 5.40 -11.19 -19.50
C THR A 178 6.02 -10.24 -20.53
N GLY A 179 7.32 -10.42 -20.86
CA GLY A 179 8.08 -9.56 -21.78
C GLY A 179 8.39 -8.17 -21.21
N TRP A 180 8.22 -7.97 -19.91
CA TRP A 180 8.65 -6.80 -19.12
C TRP A 180 8.94 -7.25 -17.69
N GLU A 181 9.72 -6.45 -16.95
CA GLU A 181 10.13 -6.76 -15.57
C GLU A 181 9.68 -5.62 -14.65
N SER A 182 8.93 -5.96 -13.61
CA SER A 182 8.66 -5.02 -12.51
C SER A 182 9.83 -5.00 -11.53
N GLU A 183 10.04 -3.89 -10.84
CA GLU A 183 11.05 -3.77 -9.78
C GLU A 183 10.64 -4.51 -8.52
N TRP A 184 9.33 -4.64 -8.29
CA TRP A 184 8.76 -5.25 -7.10
C TRP A 184 7.76 -6.35 -7.43
N LEU A 185 7.69 -7.33 -6.53
CA LEU A 185 6.62 -8.32 -6.45
C LEU A 185 6.07 -8.30 -5.02
N PHE A 186 4.78 -8.03 -4.90
CA PHE A 186 4.03 -8.15 -3.65
C PHE A 186 3.27 -9.47 -3.68
N CYS A 187 3.45 -10.30 -2.65
CA CYS A 187 2.76 -11.58 -2.52
C CYS A 187 2.14 -11.73 -1.13
N SER A 188 0.91 -12.23 -1.09
CA SER A 188 0.29 -12.57 0.20
C SER A 188 1.15 -13.59 0.96
N VAL A 189 1.22 -13.45 2.28
CA VAL A 189 1.93 -14.42 3.13
C VAL A 189 1.37 -15.83 2.97
N GLU A 190 0.06 -15.96 2.78
CA GLU A 190 -0.62 -17.25 2.59
C GLU A 190 -0.38 -17.85 1.20
N GLY A 191 -0.05 -16.99 0.23
CA GLY A 191 0.23 -17.39 -1.16
C GLY A 191 1.67 -17.78 -1.44
N LEU A 192 2.57 -17.63 -0.47
CA LEU A 192 3.98 -17.96 -0.67
C LEU A 192 4.20 -19.47 -0.91
N PRO A 193 5.14 -19.86 -1.77
CA PRO A 193 5.47 -21.25 -1.96
C PRO A 193 6.15 -21.83 -0.71
N GLU A 194 5.90 -23.09 -0.41
CA GLU A 194 6.50 -23.80 0.74
C GLU A 194 8.03 -23.87 0.65
N ASN A 195 8.56 -23.94 -0.55
CA ASN A 195 10.01 -24.06 -0.79
C ASN A 195 10.68 -22.68 -1.06
N ASN A 196 11.99 -22.57 -0.75
CA ASN A 196 12.77 -21.34 -0.90
C ASN A 196 13.00 -20.89 -2.37
N LYS A 197 12.37 -21.53 -3.38
CA LYS A 197 12.46 -21.10 -4.79
C LYS A 197 11.88 -19.70 -5.04
N ALA A 198 11.03 -19.21 -4.13
CA ALA A 198 10.50 -17.85 -4.15
C ALA A 198 11.58 -16.76 -4.09
N LEU A 199 12.77 -17.09 -3.62
CA LEU A 199 13.85 -16.10 -3.42
C LEU A 199 14.74 -15.90 -4.64
N ALA A 200 14.63 -16.75 -5.66
CA ALA A 200 15.44 -16.67 -6.89
C ALA A 200 14.72 -15.89 -8.00
N ILE A 201 14.08 -14.77 -7.66
CA ILE A 201 13.42 -13.89 -8.63
C ILE A 201 14.19 -12.58 -8.77
N LYS A 202 14.03 -11.91 -9.93
CA LYS A 202 14.65 -10.61 -10.19
C LYS A 202 14.02 -9.46 -9.39
N PRO A 203 12.67 -9.31 -9.30
CA PRO A 203 12.07 -8.24 -8.53
C PRO A 203 12.33 -8.40 -7.04
N LYS A 204 12.32 -7.27 -6.32
CA LYS A 204 12.32 -7.26 -4.86
C LYS A 204 11.00 -7.84 -4.34
N LEU A 205 11.08 -8.91 -3.55
CA LEU A 205 9.89 -9.51 -2.97
C LEU A 205 9.47 -8.76 -1.71
N ALA A 206 8.25 -8.24 -1.69
CA ALA A 206 7.54 -7.75 -0.51
C ALA A 206 6.42 -8.73 -0.15
N VAL A 207 6.24 -9.02 1.12
CA VAL A 207 5.20 -9.94 1.60
C VAL A 207 4.19 -9.19 2.45
N PHE A 208 2.92 -9.27 2.10
CA PHE A 208 1.77 -8.74 2.84
C PHE A 208 0.90 -9.90 3.34
N GLU A 209 0.17 -9.89 4.31
CA GLU A 209 -0.06 -9.07 5.48
C GLU A 209 0.68 -9.68 6.67
N VAL A 210 1.80 -9.14 7.05
CA VAL A 210 2.60 -9.71 8.13
C VAL A 210 2.06 -9.22 9.47
N GLY A 211 1.21 -10.04 10.10
CA GLY A 211 0.40 -9.65 11.27
C GLY A 211 1.12 -9.70 12.62
N ASN A 212 2.26 -10.40 12.75
CA ASN A 212 2.93 -10.57 14.03
C ASN A 212 4.45 -10.77 13.92
N ILE A 213 5.15 -10.55 15.04
CA ILE A 213 6.61 -10.60 15.14
C ILE A 213 7.18 -12.00 14.86
N GLY A 214 6.47 -13.05 15.26
CA GLY A 214 6.89 -14.45 15.02
C GLY A 214 6.94 -14.76 13.54
N LEU A 215 5.91 -14.37 12.79
CA LEU A 215 5.83 -14.51 11.34
C LEU A 215 6.92 -13.67 10.64
N ALA A 216 7.13 -12.43 11.07
CA ALA A 216 8.21 -11.59 10.54
C ALA A 216 9.59 -12.24 10.70
N LYS A 217 9.90 -12.79 11.89
CA LYS A 217 11.15 -13.53 12.13
C LYS A 217 11.28 -14.77 11.25
N HIS A 218 10.18 -15.50 11.05
CA HIS A 218 10.16 -16.69 10.18
C HIS A 218 10.47 -16.32 8.71
N LEU A 219 9.85 -15.26 8.19
CA LEU A 219 10.09 -14.76 6.83
C LEU A 219 11.54 -14.27 6.64
N LEU A 220 12.08 -13.54 7.63
CA LEU A 220 13.47 -13.11 7.63
C LEU A 220 14.45 -14.30 7.62
N ALA A 221 14.16 -15.36 8.36
CA ALA A 221 14.98 -16.58 8.35
C ALA A 221 14.96 -17.29 6.98
N LYS A 222 13.88 -17.09 6.21
CA LYS A 222 13.79 -17.52 4.80
C LYS A 222 14.44 -16.54 3.81
N GLY A 223 15.02 -15.42 4.26
CA GLY A 223 15.65 -14.40 3.41
C GLY A 223 14.72 -13.34 2.84
N ILE A 224 13.44 -13.31 3.27
CA ILE A 224 12.45 -12.31 2.86
C ILE A 224 12.52 -11.13 3.82
N CYS A 225 12.95 -9.95 3.33
CA CYS A 225 13.24 -8.80 4.18
C CYS A 225 12.29 -7.60 4.00
N HIS A 226 11.46 -7.55 2.97
CA HIS A 226 10.47 -6.49 2.82
C HIS A 226 9.10 -7.03 3.26
N LEU A 227 8.58 -6.46 4.34
CA LEU A 227 7.43 -7.00 5.07
C LEU A 227 6.38 -5.90 5.23
N GLU A 228 5.21 -6.10 4.65
CA GLU A 228 4.11 -5.17 4.74
C GLU A 228 3.20 -5.52 5.91
N THR A 229 2.84 -4.53 6.71
CA THR A 229 2.13 -4.75 7.97
C THR A 229 1.24 -3.59 8.37
N PHE A 230 0.09 -3.91 8.96
CA PHE A 230 -0.77 -2.92 9.63
C PHE A 230 -0.21 -2.46 11.01
N ARG A 231 0.78 -3.22 11.58
CA ARG A 231 1.32 -3.04 12.93
C ARG A 231 2.72 -2.44 12.91
N ILE A 232 2.89 -1.38 12.13
CA ILE A 232 4.20 -0.81 11.80
C ILE A 232 5.02 -0.44 13.06
N LYS A 233 4.40 0.18 14.06
CA LYS A 233 5.07 0.62 15.29
C LYS A 233 5.60 -0.55 16.10
N GLU A 234 4.78 -1.58 16.31
CA GLU A 234 5.17 -2.78 17.06
C GLU A 234 6.30 -3.53 16.35
N MET A 235 6.22 -3.62 15.02
CA MET A 235 7.26 -4.26 14.21
C MET A 235 8.59 -3.50 14.32
N LEU A 236 8.59 -2.21 14.08
CA LEU A 236 9.81 -1.38 14.19
C LEU A 236 10.43 -1.45 15.59
N GLN A 237 9.62 -1.38 16.64
CA GLN A 237 10.10 -1.48 18.02
C GLN A 237 10.71 -2.85 18.34
N ALA A 238 10.11 -3.94 17.88
CA ALA A 238 10.60 -5.29 18.12
C ALA A 238 11.96 -5.57 17.46
N PHE A 239 12.19 -4.96 16.29
CA PHE A 239 13.43 -5.18 15.52
C PHE A 239 14.50 -4.11 15.75
N SER A 240 14.18 -2.96 16.36
CA SER A 240 15.16 -1.97 16.80
C SER A 240 15.91 -2.40 18.07
N LYS A 241 15.25 -3.13 18.98
CA LYS A 241 15.83 -3.59 20.27
C LYS A 241 16.77 -4.79 20.13
N GLY A 242 16.89 -5.41 18.95
CA GLY A 242 17.77 -6.56 18.71
C GLY A 242 19.25 -6.24 18.50
N GLY A 243 19.66 -4.97 18.59
CA GLY A 243 21.05 -4.51 18.38
C GLY A 243 21.90 -4.36 19.65
N THR A 244 21.33 -4.48 20.85
CA THR A 244 22.09 -4.46 22.10
C THR A 244 22.17 -5.86 22.70
N GLY A 245 22.98 -6.72 22.06
CA GLY A 245 23.48 -7.91 22.69
C GLY A 245 24.32 -7.51 23.90
N THR A 246 23.81 -7.74 25.08
CA THR A 246 24.57 -7.74 26.34
C THR A 246 25.84 -8.56 26.16
N LYS A 247 26.97 -7.88 26.02
CA LYS A 247 28.25 -8.50 26.37
C LYS A 247 28.31 -8.48 27.89
N THR A 248 28.12 -9.61 28.48
CA THR A 248 28.64 -9.97 29.82
C THR A 248 29.80 -10.92 29.62
#